data_b045d9f5a019f847547a087c93ece359
#
_entry.id   b045d9f5a019f847547a087c93ece359
#
_cell.length_a   1.000
_cell.length_b   1.000
_cell.length_c   1.000
_cell.angle_alpha   90.00
_cell.angle_beta   90.00
_cell.angle_gamma   90.00
#
_symmetry.space_group_name_H-M   'P 1'
#
loop_
_entity.id
_entity.type
_entity.pdbx_description
1 polymer ?
#
loop_
_entity_poly.entity_id
_entity_poly.type
_entity_poly.pdbx_seq_one_letter_code
_entity_poly.pdbx_strand_id
1 'polypeptide(L)'
;MSRSILLSMLLACFTFTNAQHLNVLISTTNYPNEPSIIINPKNTNQLYGGANIASYYYSDDAGLTWEEGTIYSAQNGVWGDPVMLCDTAGAFYFFHLSNPPQGSWIDRIVCQKTETFGGEWNDGSYMGLNGTKEQDKHWAAVDWKNNNIYVTWTQFDLYGSDSSGYFSNIMFSRSYDAGMSWSPTVQINKVSGDCADDDNTTQGAVPAIGPEGQIYVAWAGPAGLVFDRSLDQGTTWLEEDIFVSDLPGGWCFDIPGISRANGFPVTTCDTSGGPYRGTIYINWSDQRNGDDDTDVWLVKSTDGGNTWSQRVRVNDDPPGKQQFFNWVAIDQTNGYLYFVFYDRRNYDNNNTDVYMARSTDGGETFTNFLISEEPFYPNSGTFFGDYTNVTAHNNVIRPIWTRLHNNQRSIWTAIIDPTAVGIEEEIKDAIPISMEQSYPNPFAESTWISFKLHQVAPFFLGVYDQLGREVEVLVNHAQLQPGKYTYQFNSSGMNLSPGVYHFMLVSNDDVMRQKIVLAR
;
A
#
# COMPACT_ATOMS: atom_id res chain seq x y z
N MET A 1 7.68 -60.13 -29.05
CA MET A 1 8.38 -59.11 -28.23
C MET A 1 7.64 -57.80 -28.42
N SER A 2 6.71 -57.48 -27.52
CA SER A 2 5.93 -56.25 -27.54
C SER A 2 6.59 -55.27 -26.57
N ARG A 3 7.07 -54.12 -27.05
CA ARG A 3 7.61 -53.05 -26.21
C ARG A 3 6.46 -52.08 -25.87
N SER A 4 6.02 -52.11 -24.63
CA SER A 4 5.13 -51.09 -24.06
C SER A 4 5.94 -49.84 -23.79
N ILE A 5 5.57 -48.72 -24.42
CA ILE A 5 6.09 -47.40 -24.14
C ILE A 5 5.25 -46.81 -22.99
N LEU A 6 5.84 -46.64 -21.83
CA LEU A 6 5.23 -45.94 -20.70
C LEU A 6 5.40 -44.43 -20.95
N LEU A 7 4.30 -43.75 -21.24
CA LEU A 7 4.24 -42.29 -21.38
C LEU A 7 4.05 -41.68 -19.97
N SER A 8 5.14 -41.17 -19.39
CA SER A 8 5.07 -40.44 -18.12
C SER A 8 4.50 -39.04 -18.39
N MET A 9 3.24 -38.84 -18.02
CA MET A 9 2.62 -37.52 -17.98
C MET A 9 3.14 -36.78 -16.74
N LEU A 10 4.00 -35.79 -16.94
CA LEU A 10 4.35 -34.83 -15.89
C LEU A 10 3.13 -33.91 -15.67
N LEU A 11 2.40 -34.14 -14.59
CA LEU A 11 1.40 -33.19 -14.10
C LEU A 11 2.14 -32.06 -13.41
N ALA A 12 2.26 -30.90 -14.06
CA ALA A 12 2.68 -29.69 -13.40
C ALA A 12 1.56 -29.25 -12.42
N CYS A 13 1.76 -29.47 -11.13
CA CYS A 13 0.92 -28.90 -10.08
C CYS A 13 1.22 -27.41 -9.99
N PHE A 14 0.36 -26.58 -10.55
CA PHE A 14 0.32 -25.15 -10.21
C PHE A 14 -0.29 -25.03 -8.82
N THR A 15 0.53 -24.76 -7.83
CA THR A 15 0.05 -24.36 -6.51
C THR A 15 -0.32 -22.89 -6.59
N PHE A 16 -1.62 -22.58 -6.69
CA PHE A 16 -2.12 -21.25 -6.44
C PHE A 16 -1.98 -21.00 -4.93
N THR A 17 -1.04 -20.18 -4.53
CA THR A 17 -1.03 -19.62 -3.17
C THR A 17 -2.13 -18.56 -3.14
N ASN A 18 -3.27 -18.85 -2.52
CA ASN A 18 -4.26 -17.81 -2.26
C ASN A 18 -3.66 -16.80 -1.29
N ALA A 19 -3.77 -15.50 -1.59
CA ALA A 19 -3.42 -14.45 -0.65
C ALA A 19 -4.23 -14.64 0.64
N GLN A 20 -3.55 -14.45 1.77
CA GLN A 20 -4.15 -14.63 3.10
C GLN A 20 -5.10 -13.47 3.47
N HIS A 21 -5.11 -12.40 2.64
CA HIS A 21 -5.79 -11.15 2.89
C HIS A 21 -6.86 -10.90 1.82
N LEU A 22 -8.06 -10.50 2.29
CA LEU A 22 -9.17 -10.14 1.41
C LEU A 22 -8.81 -8.91 0.56
N ASN A 23 -8.79 -9.06 -0.75
CA ASN A 23 -8.65 -7.94 -1.67
C ASN A 23 -10.01 -7.30 -1.98
N VAL A 24 -10.03 -5.98 -2.00
CA VAL A 24 -11.22 -5.19 -2.30
C VAL A 24 -10.95 -4.31 -3.50
N LEU A 25 -11.72 -4.49 -4.56
CA LEU A 25 -11.71 -3.58 -5.71
C LEU A 25 -12.36 -2.25 -5.27
N ILE A 26 -11.59 -1.16 -5.36
CA ILE A 26 -12.09 0.18 -5.07
C ILE A 26 -12.77 0.77 -6.31
N SER A 27 -12.07 0.84 -7.45
CA SER A 27 -12.63 1.40 -8.68
C SER A 27 -11.92 0.94 -9.96
N THR A 28 -12.66 0.96 -11.06
CA THR A 28 -12.16 0.86 -12.44
C THR A 28 -12.52 2.11 -13.27
N THR A 29 -13.18 3.08 -12.65
CA THR A 29 -13.74 4.26 -13.31
C THR A 29 -12.61 5.24 -13.67
N ASN A 30 -12.67 5.81 -14.88
CA ASN A 30 -11.73 6.82 -15.38
C ASN A 30 -10.25 6.38 -15.49
N TYR A 31 -9.99 5.08 -15.63
CA TYR A 31 -8.62 4.51 -15.76
C TYR A 31 -7.67 4.98 -14.65
N PRO A 32 -8.01 4.75 -13.36
CA PRO A 32 -7.31 5.36 -12.24
C PRO A 32 -5.89 4.78 -12.07
N ASN A 33 -4.98 5.61 -11.55
CA ASN A 33 -3.61 5.24 -11.16
C ASN A 33 -3.09 6.22 -10.09
N GLU A 34 -1.86 6.03 -9.62
CA GLU A 34 -1.21 6.89 -8.62
C GLU A 34 -2.07 7.11 -7.38
N PRO A 35 -2.41 6.04 -6.65
CA PRO A 35 -3.33 6.16 -5.54
C PRO A 35 -2.66 6.69 -4.29
N SER A 36 -3.44 7.43 -3.49
CA SER A 36 -3.12 7.81 -2.11
C SER A 36 -4.25 7.38 -1.18
N ILE A 37 -3.94 7.05 0.07
CA ILE A 37 -4.93 6.62 1.07
C ILE A 37 -4.61 7.19 2.45
N ILE A 38 -5.65 7.54 3.20
CA ILE A 38 -5.53 7.98 4.59
C ILE A 38 -6.67 7.43 5.46
N ILE A 39 -6.33 7.08 6.70
CA ILE A 39 -7.26 6.66 7.73
C ILE A 39 -7.56 7.83 8.68
N ASN A 40 -8.80 7.94 9.14
CA ASN A 40 -9.16 8.88 10.21
C ASN A 40 -8.61 8.37 11.56
N PRO A 41 -7.69 9.10 12.21
CA PRO A 41 -7.07 8.65 13.46
C PRO A 41 -8.07 8.61 14.64
N LYS A 42 -9.25 9.22 14.52
CA LYS A 42 -10.31 9.20 15.54
C LYS A 42 -11.37 8.13 15.27
N ASN A 43 -11.46 7.64 14.04
CA ASN A 43 -12.42 6.61 13.65
C ASN A 43 -11.84 5.77 12.50
N THR A 44 -11.19 4.67 12.85
CA THR A 44 -10.51 3.81 11.87
C THR A 44 -11.43 3.09 10.88
N ASN A 45 -12.75 3.19 11.03
CA ASN A 45 -13.69 2.77 10.00
C ASN A 45 -13.73 3.75 8.81
N GLN A 46 -13.32 5.00 9.02
CA GLN A 46 -13.34 6.04 8.01
C GLN A 46 -12.00 6.17 7.28
N LEU A 47 -12.03 5.93 5.97
CA LEU A 47 -10.89 6.10 5.07
C LEU A 47 -11.29 6.96 3.88
N TYR A 48 -10.33 7.70 3.36
CA TYR A 48 -10.38 8.29 2.04
C TYR A 48 -9.21 7.82 1.19
N GLY A 49 -9.48 7.56 -0.08
CA GLY A 49 -8.49 7.34 -1.12
C GLY A 49 -8.64 8.37 -2.23
N GLY A 50 -7.56 8.59 -2.97
CA GLY A 50 -7.56 9.40 -4.19
C GLY A 50 -6.85 8.64 -5.30
N ALA A 51 -7.14 8.97 -6.57
CA ALA A 51 -6.40 8.49 -7.73
C ALA A 51 -6.47 9.49 -8.88
N ASN A 52 -5.49 9.43 -9.77
CA ASN A 52 -5.44 10.24 -10.97
C ASN A 52 -6.70 10.07 -11.83
N ILE A 53 -7.22 11.14 -12.44
CA ILE A 53 -6.78 12.55 -12.34
C ILE A 53 -7.50 13.24 -11.18
N ALA A 54 -8.77 12.93 -10.96
CA ALA A 54 -9.67 13.67 -10.08
C ALA A 54 -10.59 12.76 -9.28
N SER A 55 -10.27 11.47 -9.16
CA SER A 55 -11.09 10.50 -8.45
C SER A 55 -10.80 10.52 -6.96
N TYR A 56 -11.84 10.49 -6.13
CA TYR A 56 -11.73 10.17 -4.72
C TYR A 56 -12.65 9.02 -4.35
N TYR A 57 -12.29 8.33 -3.28
CA TYR A 57 -13.01 7.17 -2.76
C TYR A 57 -13.14 7.31 -1.25
N TYR A 58 -14.23 6.82 -0.66
CA TYR A 58 -14.35 6.80 0.79
C TYR A 58 -15.08 5.55 1.28
N SER A 59 -14.70 5.12 2.48
CA SER A 59 -15.23 3.94 3.17
C SER A 59 -15.51 4.26 4.62
N ASP A 60 -16.64 3.81 5.18
CA ASP A 60 -17.00 3.94 6.59
C ASP A 60 -17.04 2.59 7.35
N ASP A 61 -16.53 1.54 6.71
CA ASP A 61 -16.47 0.18 7.23
C ASP A 61 -15.04 -0.42 7.21
N ALA A 62 -14.07 0.44 7.43
CA ALA A 62 -12.65 0.12 7.43
C ALA A 62 -12.16 -0.49 6.10
N GLY A 63 -12.70 -0.07 4.97
CA GLY A 63 -12.24 -0.43 3.63
C GLY A 63 -12.89 -1.68 3.04
N LEU A 64 -13.94 -2.22 3.65
CA LEU A 64 -14.67 -3.37 3.11
C LEU A 64 -15.54 -2.99 1.91
N THR A 65 -16.13 -1.79 1.96
CA THR A 65 -16.89 -1.22 0.83
C THR A 65 -16.47 0.23 0.57
N TRP A 66 -16.62 0.68 -0.67
CA TRP A 66 -16.16 1.99 -1.10
C TRP A 66 -17.22 2.70 -1.95
N GLU A 67 -17.38 3.99 -1.70
CA GLU A 67 -18.09 4.91 -2.57
C GLU A 67 -17.07 5.78 -3.33
N GLU A 68 -17.44 6.25 -4.54
CA GLU A 68 -16.56 7.05 -5.38
C GLU A 68 -17.17 8.38 -5.77
N GLY A 69 -16.32 9.39 -5.95
CA GLY A 69 -16.68 10.69 -6.44
C GLY A 69 -15.56 11.33 -7.26
N THR A 70 -15.84 12.54 -7.75
CA THR A 70 -14.89 13.30 -8.55
C THR A 70 -14.64 14.65 -7.89
N ILE A 71 -13.36 14.97 -7.66
CA ILE A 71 -12.95 16.29 -7.15
C ILE A 71 -13.08 17.31 -8.27
N TYR A 72 -13.53 18.51 -7.92
CA TYR A 72 -13.68 19.62 -8.85
C TYR A 72 -13.25 20.94 -8.18
N SER A 73 -12.51 21.77 -8.89
CA SER A 73 -12.19 23.15 -8.49
C SER A 73 -12.46 24.10 -9.66
N ALA A 74 -13.41 25.02 -9.47
CA ALA A 74 -13.78 25.98 -10.50
C ALA A 74 -12.67 26.98 -10.80
N GLN A 75 -11.87 27.34 -9.80
CA GLN A 75 -10.82 28.35 -9.92
C GLN A 75 -9.48 27.75 -10.30
N ASN A 76 -9.16 26.57 -9.75
CA ASN A 76 -7.82 25.99 -9.87
C ASN A 76 -7.74 24.83 -10.85
N GLY A 77 -8.89 24.25 -11.28
CA GLY A 77 -8.89 23.02 -12.05
C GLY A 77 -8.27 21.85 -11.24
N VAL A 78 -8.16 20.67 -11.87
CA VAL A 78 -7.57 19.47 -11.28
C VAL A 78 -6.71 18.78 -12.32
N TRP A 79 -5.49 18.32 -11.97
CA TRP A 79 -4.60 17.61 -12.88
C TRP A 79 -3.99 16.31 -12.31
N GLY A 80 -4.34 15.92 -11.11
CA GLY A 80 -3.87 14.63 -10.57
C GLY A 80 -2.85 14.73 -9.44
N ASP A 81 -2.08 13.67 -9.26
CA ASP A 81 -1.16 13.45 -8.15
C ASP A 81 -1.84 13.60 -6.79
N PRO A 82 -2.89 12.81 -6.52
CA PRO A 82 -3.69 12.99 -5.31
C PRO A 82 -2.90 12.64 -4.05
N VAL A 83 -2.93 13.53 -3.06
CA VAL A 83 -2.40 13.24 -1.72
C VAL A 83 -3.50 13.46 -0.68
N MET A 84 -3.77 12.42 0.10
CA MET A 84 -4.81 12.42 1.12
C MET A 84 -4.24 12.66 2.51
N LEU A 85 -4.87 13.56 3.28
CA LEU A 85 -4.61 13.72 4.71
C LEU A 85 -5.90 13.67 5.52
N CYS A 86 -5.77 13.36 6.82
CA CYS A 86 -6.82 13.50 7.81
C CYS A 86 -6.25 14.12 9.09
N ASP A 87 -6.92 15.15 9.60
CA ASP A 87 -6.55 15.77 10.88
C ASP A 87 -7.25 15.10 12.09
N THR A 88 -6.87 15.51 13.28
CA THR A 88 -7.48 14.97 14.51
C THR A 88 -8.85 15.57 14.84
N ALA A 89 -9.35 16.52 14.05
CA ALA A 89 -10.73 16.96 14.10
C ALA A 89 -11.66 16.08 13.23
N GLY A 90 -11.08 15.24 12.35
CA GLY A 90 -11.80 14.38 11.43
C GLY A 90 -12.08 15.03 10.09
N ALA A 91 -11.47 16.18 9.79
CA ALA A 91 -11.50 16.76 8.46
C ALA A 91 -10.52 16.05 7.53
N PHE A 92 -10.92 15.89 6.28
CA PHE A 92 -10.07 15.31 5.24
C PHE A 92 -9.64 16.36 4.24
N TYR A 93 -8.43 16.17 3.71
CA TYR A 93 -7.80 17.06 2.75
C TYR A 93 -7.39 16.26 1.51
N PHE A 94 -7.65 16.83 0.34
CA PHE A 94 -7.26 16.31 -0.96
C PHE A 94 -6.33 17.33 -1.61
N PHE A 95 -5.05 17.00 -1.73
CA PHE A 95 -4.09 17.80 -2.47
C PHE A 95 -3.99 17.29 -3.90
N HIS A 96 -3.81 18.21 -4.84
CA HIS A 96 -3.68 17.86 -6.25
C HIS A 96 -2.95 18.94 -7.03
N LEU A 97 -2.45 18.59 -8.21
CA LEU A 97 -1.93 19.51 -9.19
C LEU A 97 -3.06 20.35 -9.81
N SER A 98 -2.76 21.57 -10.20
CA SER A 98 -3.72 22.49 -10.81
C SER A 98 -3.78 22.35 -12.34
N ASN A 99 -4.93 22.70 -12.92
CA ASN A 99 -5.10 22.99 -14.33
C ASN A 99 -6.15 24.10 -14.49
N PRO A 100 -5.80 25.33 -14.06
CA PRO A 100 -6.77 26.41 -13.94
C PRO A 100 -7.26 26.89 -15.31
N PRO A 101 -8.52 27.34 -15.42
CA PRO A 101 -9.03 27.94 -16.66
C PRO A 101 -8.34 29.26 -17.02
N GLN A 102 -7.70 29.90 -16.03
CA GLN A 102 -6.87 31.10 -16.19
C GLN A 102 -5.57 30.91 -15.44
N GLY A 103 -4.47 30.61 -16.13
CA GLY A 103 -3.16 30.29 -15.57
C GLY A 103 -2.41 29.33 -16.50
N SER A 104 -1.38 28.71 -15.96
CA SER A 104 -0.61 27.68 -16.63
C SER A 104 -0.91 26.30 -16.06
N TRP A 105 -0.69 25.27 -16.84
CA TRP A 105 -0.76 23.89 -16.42
C TRP A 105 0.18 23.63 -15.25
N ILE A 106 -0.29 22.97 -14.21
CA ILE A 106 0.40 22.65 -12.96
C ILE A 106 1.17 23.83 -12.31
N ASP A 107 0.65 25.06 -12.43
CA ASP A 107 1.32 26.27 -11.92
C ASP A 107 1.27 26.41 -10.39
N ARG A 108 0.48 25.56 -9.72
CA ARG A 108 0.30 25.56 -8.25
C ARG A 108 -0.13 24.20 -7.71
N ILE A 109 0.07 23.99 -6.42
CA ILE A 109 -0.50 22.88 -5.66
C ILE A 109 -1.79 23.37 -4.99
N VAL A 110 -2.87 22.60 -5.10
CA VAL A 110 -4.19 22.92 -4.53
C VAL A 110 -4.49 22.01 -3.35
N CYS A 111 -5.08 22.57 -2.31
CA CYS A 111 -5.59 21.87 -1.14
C CYS A 111 -7.09 22.06 -1.04
N GLN A 112 -7.89 21.03 -1.26
CA GLN A 112 -9.32 21.01 -1.02
C GLN A 112 -9.63 20.29 0.29
N LYS A 113 -10.68 20.69 0.97
CA LYS A 113 -11.07 20.18 2.31
C LYS A 113 -12.53 19.79 2.35
N THR A 114 -12.82 18.68 3.04
CA THR A 114 -14.16 18.37 3.52
C THR A 114 -14.17 18.22 5.05
N GLU A 115 -15.15 18.83 5.72
CA GLU A 115 -15.30 18.78 7.17
C GLU A 115 -16.28 17.69 7.61
N THR A 116 -17.01 17.12 6.65
CA THR A 116 -18.01 16.07 6.88
C THR A 116 -17.63 14.84 6.06
N PHE A 117 -17.51 13.71 6.71
CA PHE A 117 -17.23 12.45 6.03
C PHE A 117 -18.32 12.16 4.97
N GLY A 118 -17.90 11.86 3.72
CA GLY A 118 -18.80 11.73 2.58
C GLY A 118 -19.42 13.06 2.09
N GLY A 119 -18.99 14.20 2.64
CA GLY A 119 -19.54 15.51 2.33
C GLY A 119 -18.88 16.21 1.14
N GLU A 120 -19.36 17.43 0.87
CA GLU A 120 -18.86 18.27 -0.22
C GLU A 120 -17.42 18.75 0.05
N TRP A 121 -16.63 18.86 -1.00
CA TRP A 121 -15.30 19.46 -0.99
C TRP A 121 -15.40 20.96 -1.31
N ASN A 122 -14.62 21.78 -0.61
CA ASN A 122 -14.51 23.21 -0.96
C ASN A 122 -13.78 23.42 -2.30
N ASP A 123 -13.74 24.64 -2.83
CA ASP A 123 -13.06 24.95 -4.11
C ASP A 123 -11.52 24.93 -3.99
N GLY A 124 -11.00 24.91 -2.77
CA GLY A 124 -9.57 24.81 -2.46
C GLY A 124 -8.85 26.13 -2.29
N SER A 125 -7.80 26.09 -1.46
CA SER A 125 -6.72 27.06 -1.37
C SER A 125 -5.51 26.55 -2.15
N TYR A 126 -4.50 27.37 -2.36
CA TYR A 126 -3.32 26.94 -3.13
C TYR A 126 -2.01 27.52 -2.58
N MET A 127 -0.90 26.88 -2.96
CA MET A 127 0.48 27.32 -2.72
C MET A 127 1.33 27.11 -3.97
N GLY A 128 2.52 27.67 -3.98
CA GLY A 128 3.54 27.43 -5.01
C GLY A 128 3.41 28.26 -6.29
N LEU A 129 2.33 29.05 -6.49
CA LEU A 129 2.19 29.87 -7.69
C LEU A 129 3.37 30.82 -7.84
N ASN A 130 4.16 30.63 -8.91
CA ASN A 130 5.38 31.40 -9.18
C ASN A 130 5.55 31.66 -10.68
N GLY A 131 4.76 32.58 -11.20
CA GLY A 131 4.74 32.88 -12.64
C GLY A 131 4.21 31.72 -13.46
N THR A 132 5.04 31.22 -14.38
CA THR A 132 4.71 30.07 -15.26
C THR A 132 5.49 28.81 -14.88
N LYS A 133 6.16 28.81 -13.72
CA LYS A 133 6.89 27.63 -13.24
C LYS A 133 5.92 26.51 -12.88
N GLU A 134 6.29 25.29 -13.21
CA GLU A 134 5.50 24.11 -12.96
C GLU A 134 5.80 23.55 -11.56
N GLN A 135 4.77 23.05 -10.89
CA GLN A 135 4.81 22.43 -9.55
C GLN A 135 4.39 20.97 -9.68
N ASP A 136 5.21 20.04 -9.18
CA ASP A 136 4.96 18.60 -9.35
C ASP A 136 5.37 17.78 -8.11
N LYS A 137 4.91 16.54 -8.03
CA LYS A 137 5.28 15.56 -7.00
C LYS A 137 5.20 16.11 -5.57
N HIS A 138 4.07 16.74 -5.24
CA HIS A 138 3.82 17.26 -3.91
C HIS A 138 3.44 16.13 -2.94
N TRP A 139 3.86 16.29 -1.69
CA TRP A 139 3.43 15.48 -0.57
C TRP A 139 3.14 16.35 0.64
N ALA A 140 2.25 15.88 1.52
CA ALA A 140 1.83 16.65 2.67
C ALA A 140 1.82 15.79 3.94
N ALA A 141 2.04 16.43 5.08
CA ALA A 141 1.93 15.84 6.40
C ALA A 141 1.14 16.76 7.34
N VAL A 142 0.39 16.18 8.26
CA VAL A 142 -0.34 16.91 9.30
C VAL A 142 0.25 16.57 10.67
N ASP A 143 0.53 17.57 11.48
CA ASP A 143 0.91 17.39 12.88
C ASP A 143 -0.33 17.15 13.73
N TRP A 144 -0.55 15.92 14.14
CA TRP A 144 -1.72 15.53 14.94
C TRP A 144 -1.79 16.16 16.35
N LYS A 145 -0.76 16.89 16.79
CA LYS A 145 -0.81 17.63 18.05
C LYS A 145 -1.55 18.97 17.92
N ASN A 146 -1.46 19.61 16.75
CA ASN A 146 -1.97 20.97 16.54
C ASN A 146 -2.73 21.16 15.22
N ASN A 147 -2.77 20.11 14.37
CA ASN A 147 -3.38 20.09 13.03
C ASN A 147 -2.73 21.08 12.03
N ASN A 148 -1.50 21.50 12.28
CA ASN A 148 -0.74 22.25 11.28
C ASN A 148 -0.39 21.32 10.10
N ILE A 149 -0.44 21.86 8.89
CA ILE A 149 -0.17 21.13 7.66
C ILE A 149 1.11 21.63 7.03
N TYR A 150 1.95 20.72 6.56
CA TYR A 150 3.23 20.97 5.94
C TYR A 150 3.28 20.28 4.59
N VAL A 151 3.69 21.01 3.54
CA VAL A 151 3.70 20.51 2.15
C VAL A 151 5.07 20.75 1.54
N THR A 152 5.58 19.75 0.86
CA THR A 152 6.78 19.82 0.02
C THR A 152 6.46 19.38 -1.39
N TRP A 153 7.18 19.91 -2.36
CA TRP A 153 6.99 19.58 -3.78
C TRP A 153 8.21 19.98 -4.59
N THR A 154 8.30 19.50 -5.82
CA THR A 154 9.28 19.96 -6.80
C THR A 154 8.72 21.14 -7.60
N GLN A 155 9.46 22.24 -7.66
CA GLN A 155 9.21 23.33 -8.60
C GLN A 155 10.21 23.25 -9.76
N PHE A 156 9.70 23.23 -10.97
CA PHE A 156 10.48 23.32 -12.20
C PHE A 156 10.48 24.74 -12.74
N ASP A 157 11.64 25.21 -13.19
CA ASP A 157 11.71 26.45 -13.97
C ASP A 157 11.05 26.29 -15.35
N LEU A 158 11.18 25.09 -15.95
CA LEU A 158 10.52 24.65 -17.17
C LEU A 158 10.51 23.13 -17.23
N TYR A 159 9.37 22.50 -16.97
CA TYR A 159 9.21 21.04 -16.94
C TYR A 159 9.60 20.36 -18.26
N GLY A 160 10.37 19.28 -18.15
CA GLY A 160 10.83 18.49 -19.30
C GLY A 160 11.96 19.15 -20.09
N SER A 161 12.59 20.21 -19.57
CA SER A 161 13.70 20.89 -20.25
C SER A 161 15.06 20.31 -19.86
N ASP A 162 15.87 19.99 -20.86
CA ASP A 162 17.28 19.59 -20.73
C ASP A 162 18.27 20.77 -20.73
N SER A 163 17.77 21.98 -20.79
CA SER A 163 18.59 23.19 -20.82
C SER A 163 19.20 23.50 -19.47
N SER A 164 20.52 23.66 -19.42
CA SER A 164 21.29 23.96 -18.20
C SER A 164 20.97 25.30 -17.52
N GLY A 165 20.09 26.10 -18.11
CA GLY A 165 19.62 27.36 -17.53
C GLY A 165 18.36 27.25 -16.69
N TYR A 166 17.75 26.06 -16.64
CA TYR A 166 16.54 25.79 -15.87
C TYR A 166 16.81 24.79 -14.77
N PHE A 167 16.20 25.00 -13.61
CA PHE A 167 16.45 24.25 -12.40
C PHE A 167 15.17 23.68 -11.78
N SER A 168 15.31 22.52 -11.18
CA SER A 168 14.32 21.93 -10.28
C SER A 168 14.74 22.13 -8.82
N ASN A 169 13.78 22.43 -7.95
CA ASN A 169 14.03 22.69 -6.55
C ASN A 169 12.93 22.11 -5.67
N ILE A 170 13.29 21.65 -4.47
CA ILE A 170 12.34 21.26 -3.45
C ILE A 170 11.84 22.51 -2.72
N MET A 171 10.54 22.68 -2.79
CA MET A 171 9.83 23.80 -2.17
C MET A 171 9.05 23.33 -0.94
N PHE A 172 8.81 24.25 -0.03
CA PHE A 172 8.07 24.03 1.20
C PHE A 172 7.06 25.15 1.46
N SER A 173 5.90 24.79 1.99
CA SER A 173 4.92 25.73 2.57
C SER A 173 4.16 25.06 3.70
N ARG A 174 3.52 25.88 4.56
CA ARG A 174 2.77 25.42 5.74
C ARG A 174 1.48 26.19 5.92
N SER A 175 0.50 25.53 6.56
CA SER A 175 -0.76 26.14 7.01
C SER A 175 -0.95 25.94 8.50
N TYR A 176 -1.40 26.99 9.19
CA TYR A 176 -1.77 26.99 10.61
C TYR A 176 -3.29 27.12 10.84
N ASP A 177 -4.06 27.15 9.76
CA ASP A 177 -5.49 27.40 9.76
C ASP A 177 -6.28 26.32 8.99
N ALA A 178 -5.79 25.06 9.10
CA ALA A 178 -6.43 23.89 8.48
C ALA A 178 -6.57 24.02 6.96
N GLY A 179 -5.50 24.44 6.29
CA GLY A 179 -5.42 24.52 4.83
C GLY A 179 -6.15 25.73 4.21
N MET A 180 -6.59 26.70 5.00
CA MET A 180 -7.30 27.89 4.47
C MET A 180 -6.33 28.89 3.84
N SER A 181 -5.14 29.06 4.43
CA SER A 181 -4.06 29.89 3.92
C SER A 181 -2.69 29.25 4.11
N TRP A 182 -1.73 29.71 3.32
CA TRP A 182 -0.39 29.13 3.22
C TRP A 182 0.70 30.17 3.43
N SER A 183 1.79 29.74 4.05
CA SER A 183 2.98 30.59 4.20
C SER A 183 3.59 30.89 2.81
N PRO A 184 4.40 31.97 2.70
CA PRO A 184 5.28 32.12 1.55
C PRO A 184 6.11 30.87 1.32
N THR A 185 6.27 30.50 0.06
CA THR A 185 7.06 29.33 -0.37
C THR A 185 8.55 29.53 -0.06
N VAL A 186 9.20 28.49 0.45
CA VAL A 186 10.64 28.46 0.75
C VAL A 186 11.29 27.31 -0.01
N GLN A 187 12.38 27.58 -0.72
CA GLN A 187 13.26 26.53 -1.25
C GLN A 187 14.07 25.94 -0.10
N ILE A 188 14.12 24.61 0.01
CA ILE A 188 14.83 23.92 1.09
C ILE A 188 16.10 23.23 0.62
N ASN A 189 16.16 22.68 -0.59
CA ASN A 189 17.38 22.07 -1.13
C ASN A 189 18.50 23.09 -1.38
N LYS A 190 19.76 22.68 -1.20
CA LYS A 190 20.95 23.51 -1.45
C LYS A 190 21.56 23.25 -2.83
N VAL A 191 21.40 22.03 -3.35
CA VAL A 191 21.84 21.64 -4.69
C VAL A 191 20.60 21.52 -5.57
N SER A 192 20.46 22.41 -6.56
CA SER A 192 19.38 22.35 -7.53
C SER A 192 19.60 21.22 -8.53
N GLY A 193 18.52 20.58 -8.96
CA GLY A 193 18.52 19.64 -10.08
C GLY A 193 18.27 20.33 -11.42
N ASP A 194 18.27 19.55 -12.50
CA ASP A 194 17.81 19.97 -13.81
C ASP A 194 16.27 19.85 -13.94
N CYS A 195 15.73 20.16 -15.11
CA CYS A 195 14.30 20.07 -15.38
C CYS A 195 13.92 18.94 -16.34
N ALA A 196 14.82 17.96 -16.57
CA ALA A 196 14.61 16.90 -17.55
C ALA A 196 13.58 15.84 -17.10
N ASP A 197 13.21 15.84 -15.82
CA ASP A 197 12.38 14.82 -15.18
C ASP A 197 13.05 13.43 -15.20
N ASP A 198 14.35 13.41 -14.85
CA ASP A 198 15.22 12.26 -14.87
C ASP A 198 16.21 12.35 -13.68
N ASP A 199 17.18 11.47 -13.55
CA ASP A 199 18.10 11.23 -12.44
C ASP A 199 18.70 12.49 -11.79
N ASN A 200 18.97 13.53 -12.57
CA ASN A 200 19.49 14.80 -12.05
C ASN A 200 18.38 15.80 -11.67
N THR A 201 17.13 15.45 -11.82
CA THR A 201 16.01 16.26 -11.33
C THR A 201 15.85 16.04 -9.81
N THR A 202 15.64 17.12 -9.07
CA THR A 202 15.42 17.05 -7.62
C THR A 202 13.96 16.73 -7.32
N GLN A 203 13.64 15.50 -6.87
CA GLN A 203 12.26 15.03 -6.70
C GLN A 203 12.04 14.08 -5.50
N GLY A 204 10.74 13.76 -5.24
CA GLY A 204 10.35 12.74 -4.29
C GLY A 204 10.38 13.18 -2.82
N ALA A 205 10.16 14.45 -2.56
CA ALA A 205 10.20 15.02 -1.21
C ALA A 205 8.92 14.71 -0.41
N VAL A 206 8.96 13.70 0.46
CA VAL A 206 7.87 13.36 1.39
C VAL A 206 8.18 13.91 2.77
N PRO A 207 7.34 14.83 3.33
CA PRO A 207 7.58 15.39 4.66
C PRO A 207 7.10 14.44 5.76
N ALA A 208 7.86 14.36 6.87
CA ALA A 208 7.47 13.66 8.09
C ALA A 208 7.53 14.61 9.29
N ILE A 209 6.66 14.35 10.27
CA ILE A 209 6.59 15.14 11.50
C ILE A 209 7.21 14.37 12.64
N GLY A 210 8.12 15.03 13.36
CA GLY A 210 8.73 14.47 14.56
C GLY A 210 7.89 14.67 15.81
N PRO A 211 8.26 13.97 16.90
CA PRO A 211 7.46 13.98 18.14
C PRO A 211 7.30 15.34 18.80
N GLU A 212 8.14 16.32 18.51
CA GLU A 212 8.04 17.68 19.06
C GLU A 212 7.75 18.74 17.99
N GLY A 213 7.20 18.30 16.82
CA GLY A 213 6.82 19.19 15.72
C GLY A 213 7.97 19.54 14.77
N GLN A 214 9.07 18.79 14.83
CA GLN A 214 10.14 18.88 13.83
C GLN A 214 9.59 18.45 12.47
N ILE A 215 10.15 18.99 11.40
CA ILE A 215 9.86 18.59 10.04
C ILE A 215 11.11 17.93 9.46
N TYR A 216 10.95 16.76 8.88
CA TYR A 216 11.97 15.94 8.26
C TYR A 216 11.61 15.69 6.81
N VAL A 217 12.55 15.91 5.89
CA VAL A 217 12.32 15.73 4.45
C VAL A 217 13.54 15.11 3.81
N ALA A 218 13.35 14.01 3.08
CA ALA A 218 14.37 13.47 2.20
C ALA A 218 13.88 13.54 0.75
N TRP A 219 14.81 13.65 -0.20
CA TRP A 219 14.54 13.66 -1.64
C TRP A 219 15.70 13.07 -2.43
N ALA A 220 15.43 12.70 -3.67
CA ALA A 220 16.42 12.25 -4.63
C ALA A 220 16.82 13.39 -5.58
N GLY A 221 18.03 13.34 -6.12
CA GLY A 221 18.53 14.31 -7.08
C GLY A 221 20.01 14.14 -7.39
N PRO A 222 20.67 15.16 -7.98
CA PRO A 222 22.07 15.05 -8.44
C PRO A 222 23.08 14.80 -7.31
N ALA A 223 22.71 15.08 -6.06
CA ALA A 223 23.54 14.78 -4.89
C ALA A 223 23.28 13.38 -4.30
N GLY A 224 22.47 12.55 -4.95
CA GLY A 224 21.96 11.26 -4.44
C GLY A 224 20.73 11.44 -3.56
N LEU A 225 20.57 10.57 -2.57
CA LEU A 225 19.55 10.68 -1.55
C LEU A 225 20.05 11.61 -0.44
N VAL A 226 19.37 12.72 -0.25
CA VAL A 226 19.73 13.76 0.73
C VAL A 226 18.55 14.07 1.65
N PHE A 227 18.84 14.75 2.74
CA PHE A 227 17.90 15.04 3.82
C PHE A 227 18.11 16.45 4.37
N ASP A 228 17.01 17.12 4.69
CA ASP A 228 17.00 18.37 5.46
C ASP A 228 15.91 18.31 6.54
N ARG A 229 16.02 19.20 7.52
CA ARG A 229 15.08 19.31 8.65
C ARG A 229 14.88 20.73 9.11
N SER A 230 13.71 20.97 9.67
CA SER A 230 13.39 22.16 10.44
C SER A 230 13.01 21.78 11.87
N LEU A 231 13.55 22.48 12.85
CA LEU A 231 13.23 22.31 14.28
C LEU A 231 12.24 23.36 14.81
N ASP A 232 11.80 24.28 13.95
CA ASP A 232 10.96 25.43 14.25
C ASP A 232 9.77 25.56 13.29
N GLN A 233 9.20 24.40 12.95
CA GLN A 233 7.99 24.28 12.08
C GLN A 233 8.18 24.90 10.68
N GLY A 234 9.38 24.75 10.09
CA GLY A 234 9.68 25.21 8.74
C GLY A 234 10.08 26.68 8.63
N THR A 235 10.44 27.32 9.74
CA THR A 235 10.94 28.71 9.73
C THR A 235 12.39 28.76 9.29
N THR A 236 13.22 27.84 9.79
CA THR A 236 14.61 27.69 9.37
C THR A 236 14.90 26.24 8.99
N TRP A 237 15.85 26.08 8.09
CA TRP A 237 16.33 24.81 7.55
C TRP A 237 17.85 24.74 7.68
N LEU A 238 18.45 23.58 7.52
CA LEU A 238 19.90 23.42 7.60
C LEU A 238 20.61 24.30 6.56
N GLU A 239 21.85 24.70 6.85
CA GLU A 239 22.69 25.44 5.90
C GLU A 239 23.17 24.54 4.76
N GLU A 240 23.33 23.23 5.01
CA GLU A 240 23.75 22.20 4.06
C GLU A 240 22.84 20.99 4.16
N ASP A 241 22.52 20.37 3.02
CA ASP A 241 21.77 19.11 2.97
C ASP A 241 22.62 17.96 3.51
N ILE A 242 22.05 17.07 4.29
CA ILE A 242 22.74 15.90 4.82
C ILE A 242 22.67 14.76 3.80
N PHE A 243 23.82 14.25 3.36
CA PHE A 243 23.90 13.06 2.51
C PHE A 243 23.45 11.82 3.29
N VAL A 244 22.54 11.05 2.71
CA VAL A 244 21.96 9.83 3.30
C VAL A 244 22.50 8.59 2.62
N SER A 245 22.41 8.52 1.29
CA SER A 245 22.84 7.38 0.49
C SER A 245 23.16 7.78 -0.95
N ASP A 246 24.09 7.05 -1.57
CA ASP A 246 24.17 6.98 -3.02
C ASP A 246 22.88 6.34 -3.61
N LEU A 247 22.57 6.71 -4.85
CA LEU A 247 21.52 6.10 -5.67
C LEU A 247 22.20 5.59 -6.96
N PRO A 248 22.77 4.39 -6.95
CA PRO A 248 23.43 3.84 -8.13
C PRO A 248 22.42 3.65 -9.28
N GLY A 249 22.72 4.21 -10.45
CA GLY A 249 21.80 4.23 -11.58
C GLY A 249 20.77 5.37 -11.54
N GLY A 250 20.82 6.24 -10.52
CA GLY A 250 19.89 7.33 -10.33
C GLY A 250 18.59 6.92 -9.60
N TRP A 251 17.60 7.79 -9.61
CA TRP A 251 16.27 7.50 -9.05
C TRP A 251 15.26 7.09 -10.14
N CYS A 252 15.57 7.36 -11.42
CA CYS A 252 14.78 6.96 -12.58
C CYS A 252 15.40 5.70 -13.18
N PHE A 253 14.67 4.60 -13.26
CA PHE A 253 15.19 3.34 -13.76
C PHE A 253 14.14 2.53 -14.52
N ASP A 254 14.60 1.59 -15.33
CA ASP A 254 13.73 0.73 -16.14
C ASP A 254 13.27 -0.49 -15.36
N ILE A 255 11.95 -0.72 -15.37
CA ILE A 255 11.32 -1.97 -14.96
C ILE A 255 10.60 -2.56 -16.17
N PRO A 256 10.90 -3.80 -16.61
CA PRO A 256 10.25 -4.40 -17.78
C PRO A 256 8.72 -4.37 -17.68
N GLY A 257 8.05 -3.78 -18.70
CA GLY A 257 6.59 -3.64 -18.74
C GLY A 257 6.02 -2.46 -17.96
N ILE A 258 6.83 -1.67 -17.26
CA ILE A 258 6.45 -0.38 -16.66
C ILE A 258 6.95 0.74 -17.59
N SER A 259 6.11 1.73 -17.85
CA SER A 259 6.46 2.84 -18.77
C SER A 259 7.46 3.81 -18.19
N ARG A 260 7.45 3.98 -16.87
CA ARG A 260 8.35 4.81 -16.08
C ARG A 260 8.38 4.25 -14.67
N ALA A 261 9.56 4.04 -14.12
CA ALA A 261 9.72 3.62 -12.73
C ALA A 261 10.68 4.55 -12.00
N ASN A 262 10.50 4.64 -10.69
CA ASN A 262 11.30 5.51 -9.85
C ASN A 262 11.60 4.87 -8.49
N GLY A 263 12.65 5.37 -7.85
CA GLY A 263 13.05 5.02 -6.49
C GLY A 263 12.87 6.17 -5.51
N PHE A 264 11.79 6.93 -5.61
CA PHE A 264 11.55 8.07 -4.73
C PHE A 264 11.55 7.67 -3.26
N PRO A 265 12.24 8.47 -2.41
CA PRO A 265 12.28 8.21 -0.99
C PRO A 265 10.97 8.60 -0.30
N VAL A 266 10.58 7.79 0.66
CA VAL A 266 9.48 8.09 1.59
C VAL A 266 10.06 8.28 2.98
N THR A 267 9.92 9.49 3.52
CA THR A 267 10.34 9.82 4.89
C THR A 267 9.19 9.59 5.85
N THR A 268 9.45 8.97 6.99
CA THR A 268 8.48 8.87 8.10
C THR A 268 9.20 8.96 9.45
N CYS A 269 8.47 9.26 10.52
CA CYS A 269 9.02 9.36 11.87
C CYS A 269 8.08 8.70 12.87
N ASP A 270 8.66 7.91 13.79
CA ASP A 270 7.91 7.34 14.90
C ASP A 270 7.57 8.41 15.94
N THR A 271 6.30 8.75 16.06
CA THR A 271 5.76 9.64 17.09
C THR A 271 4.98 8.89 18.17
N SER A 272 4.98 7.54 18.12
CA SER A 272 4.30 6.66 19.07
C SER A 272 4.84 6.84 20.50
N GLY A 273 4.21 6.17 21.44
CA GLY A 273 4.73 6.03 22.81
C GLY A 273 5.75 4.91 22.98
N GLY A 274 6.16 4.25 21.88
CA GLY A 274 7.03 3.07 21.88
C GLY A 274 8.52 3.36 22.06
N PRO A 275 9.35 2.31 22.05
CA PRO A 275 10.80 2.42 22.29
C PRO A 275 11.56 3.11 21.14
N TYR A 276 10.96 3.23 19.97
CA TYR A 276 11.57 3.82 18.78
C TYR A 276 11.10 5.25 18.51
N ARG A 277 10.38 5.86 19.48
CA ARG A 277 9.90 7.23 19.38
C ARG A 277 11.02 8.19 18.99
N GLY A 278 10.80 8.99 17.97
CA GLY A 278 11.73 9.96 17.41
C GLY A 278 12.70 9.40 16.37
N THR A 279 12.65 8.09 16.10
CA THR A 279 13.42 7.50 15.00
C THR A 279 12.83 7.96 13.67
N ILE A 280 13.69 8.47 12.80
CA ILE A 280 13.36 8.84 11.42
C ILE A 280 13.73 7.67 10.52
N TYR A 281 12.86 7.33 9.59
CA TYR A 281 13.07 6.29 8.60
C TYR A 281 12.95 6.88 7.19
N ILE A 282 13.84 6.45 6.28
CA ILE A 282 13.76 6.75 4.85
C ILE A 282 13.78 5.43 4.10
N ASN A 283 12.76 5.21 3.28
CA ASN A 283 12.56 4.02 2.46
C ASN A 283 12.56 4.40 0.99
N TRP A 284 13.29 3.66 0.16
CA TRP A 284 13.36 3.87 -1.29
C TRP A 284 13.60 2.56 -2.02
N SER A 285 13.54 2.54 -3.35
CA SER A 285 14.03 1.43 -4.17
C SER A 285 15.14 1.89 -5.11
N ASP A 286 16.10 1.00 -5.37
CA ASP A 286 17.14 1.23 -6.36
C ASP A 286 17.73 -0.08 -6.93
N GLN A 287 18.53 0.05 -7.98
CA GLN A 287 19.13 -1.04 -8.74
C GLN A 287 20.61 -1.28 -8.39
N ARG A 288 20.99 -1.09 -7.12
CA ARG A 288 22.38 -1.28 -6.68
C ARG A 288 22.90 -2.71 -6.81
N ASN A 289 22.01 -3.69 -6.86
CA ASN A 289 22.35 -5.10 -7.03
C ASN A 289 22.33 -5.55 -8.50
N GLY A 290 21.79 -4.72 -9.41
CA GLY A 290 21.73 -4.97 -10.85
C GLY A 290 20.44 -4.39 -11.47
N ASP A 291 20.45 -4.17 -12.79
CA ASP A 291 19.30 -3.64 -13.54
C ASP A 291 18.11 -4.61 -13.53
N ASP A 292 18.34 -5.89 -13.25
CA ASP A 292 17.33 -6.94 -13.09
C ASP A 292 17.04 -7.29 -11.62
N ASP A 293 17.61 -6.53 -10.67
CA ASP A 293 17.57 -6.79 -9.22
C ASP A 293 17.31 -5.49 -8.45
N THR A 294 16.13 -4.92 -8.67
CA THR A 294 15.66 -3.73 -7.94
C THR A 294 15.15 -4.16 -6.59
N ASP A 295 15.68 -3.56 -5.51
CA ASP A 295 15.31 -3.86 -4.13
C ASP A 295 14.72 -2.66 -3.40
N VAL A 296 13.99 -2.94 -2.34
CA VAL A 296 13.46 -1.95 -1.39
C VAL A 296 14.40 -1.81 -0.20
N TRP A 297 14.84 -0.58 0.07
CA TRP A 297 15.83 -0.26 1.09
C TRP A 297 15.27 0.61 2.20
N LEU A 298 15.89 0.52 3.38
CA LEU A 298 15.60 1.34 4.54
C LEU A 298 16.89 1.80 5.20
N VAL A 299 16.93 3.07 5.60
CA VAL A 299 17.86 3.60 6.60
C VAL A 299 17.08 4.27 7.73
N LYS A 300 17.71 4.40 8.89
CA LYS A 300 17.12 5.11 10.04
C LYS A 300 18.12 6.00 10.74
N SER A 301 17.59 7.04 11.38
CA SER A 301 18.34 7.94 12.26
C SER A 301 17.64 8.04 13.61
N THR A 302 18.42 7.91 14.69
CA THR A 302 17.94 8.05 16.07
C THR A 302 18.44 9.34 16.74
N ASP A 303 19.13 10.20 15.98
CA ASP A 303 19.75 11.45 16.46
C ASP A 303 19.21 12.69 15.72
N GLY A 304 17.98 12.58 15.19
CA GLY A 304 17.31 13.68 14.49
C GLY A 304 17.85 13.92 13.08
N GLY A 305 18.44 12.93 12.42
CA GLY A 305 18.95 13.00 11.05
C GLY A 305 20.41 13.46 10.96
N ASN A 306 21.16 13.57 12.08
CA ASN A 306 22.59 13.92 12.02
C ASN A 306 23.43 12.78 11.47
N THR A 307 23.08 11.53 11.81
CA THR A 307 23.72 10.32 11.28
C THR A 307 22.69 9.27 10.87
N TRP A 308 23.07 8.41 9.93
CA TRP A 308 22.19 7.38 9.37
C TRP A 308 22.81 6.00 9.56
N SER A 309 21.96 5.01 9.77
CA SER A 309 22.36 3.61 9.85
C SER A 309 22.94 3.10 8.52
N GLN A 310 23.58 1.93 8.54
CA GLN A 310 23.74 1.15 7.33
C GLN A 310 22.33 0.87 6.76
N ARG A 311 22.24 0.87 5.42
CA ARG A 311 21.00 0.48 4.74
C ARG A 311 20.73 -1.01 4.94
N VAL A 312 19.47 -1.35 5.11
CA VAL A 312 18.99 -2.73 5.20
C VAL A 312 17.99 -2.99 4.09
N ARG A 313 18.00 -4.19 3.53
CA ARG A 313 17.03 -4.62 2.53
C ARG A 313 15.73 -5.00 3.22
N VAL A 314 14.60 -4.48 2.74
CA VAL A 314 13.27 -4.74 3.30
C VAL A 314 12.65 -6.03 2.74
N ASN A 315 12.79 -6.24 1.42
CA ASN A 315 12.37 -7.47 0.76
C ASN A 315 13.35 -8.61 1.08
N ASP A 316 12.87 -9.85 1.15
CA ASP A 316 13.59 -11.04 1.61
C ASP A 316 13.77 -12.11 0.53
N ASP A 317 13.41 -11.82 -0.73
CA ASP A 317 13.51 -12.73 -1.85
C ASP A 317 14.98 -12.98 -2.27
N PRO A 318 15.26 -14.07 -3.02
CA PRO A 318 16.55 -14.29 -3.65
C PRO A 318 16.89 -13.20 -4.69
N PRO A 319 18.18 -12.88 -4.91
CA PRO A 319 18.60 -11.89 -5.91
C PRO A 319 18.11 -12.19 -7.34
N GLY A 320 17.96 -11.15 -8.16
CA GLY A 320 17.62 -11.25 -9.58
C GLY A 320 16.12 -11.09 -9.86
N LYS A 321 15.41 -10.36 -9.01
CA LYS A 321 13.99 -10.03 -9.19
C LYS A 321 13.72 -8.56 -8.87
N GLN A 322 12.58 -8.06 -9.33
CA GLN A 322 12.25 -6.63 -9.24
C GLN A 322 11.26 -6.38 -8.09
N GLN A 323 11.61 -5.46 -7.16
CA GLN A 323 10.70 -4.86 -6.19
C GLN A 323 10.72 -3.35 -6.37
N PHE A 324 9.57 -2.73 -6.60
CA PHE A 324 9.49 -1.32 -7.01
C PHE A 324 8.23 -0.61 -6.50
N PHE A 325 8.20 0.71 -6.58
CA PHE A 325 7.14 1.59 -6.08
C PHE A 325 6.82 1.32 -4.62
N ASN A 326 7.82 1.48 -3.77
CA ASN A 326 7.74 1.31 -2.34
C ASN A 326 6.96 2.45 -1.66
N TRP A 327 6.29 2.12 -0.57
CA TRP A 327 5.77 3.08 0.40
C TRP A 327 5.91 2.53 1.81
N VAL A 328 6.01 3.42 2.82
CA VAL A 328 6.06 3.04 4.24
C VAL A 328 5.12 3.89 5.07
N ALA A 329 4.41 3.26 6.00
CA ALA A 329 3.65 3.92 7.06
C ALA A 329 4.04 3.35 8.42
N ILE A 330 3.87 4.18 9.46
CA ILE A 330 4.01 3.76 10.86
C ILE A 330 2.62 3.77 11.49
N ASP A 331 2.24 2.67 12.12
CA ASP A 331 1.11 2.71 13.05
C ASP A 331 1.56 3.45 14.33
N GLN A 332 1.18 4.70 14.46
CA GLN A 332 1.59 5.58 15.54
C GLN A 332 1.02 5.18 16.91
N THR A 333 0.22 4.11 16.99
CA THR A 333 -0.26 3.57 18.27
C THR A 333 0.69 2.55 18.88
N ASN A 334 1.50 1.87 18.06
CA ASN A 334 2.42 0.81 18.50
C ASN A 334 3.87 0.96 17.97
N GLY A 335 4.11 1.83 16.98
CA GLY A 335 5.42 2.06 16.37
C GLY A 335 5.81 1.01 15.31
N TYR A 336 4.88 0.18 14.86
CA TYR A 336 5.16 -0.82 13.84
C TYR A 336 5.22 -0.19 12.45
N LEU A 337 6.21 -0.63 11.65
CA LEU A 337 6.38 -0.20 10.27
C LEU A 337 5.69 -1.18 9.31
N TYR A 338 4.99 -0.64 8.33
CA TYR A 338 4.34 -1.37 7.27
C TYR A 338 4.79 -0.82 5.92
N PHE A 339 5.38 -1.68 5.10
CA PHE A 339 5.83 -1.36 3.75
C PHE A 339 4.91 -2.02 2.74
N VAL A 340 4.67 -1.36 1.61
CA VAL A 340 4.00 -1.95 0.45
C VAL A 340 4.88 -1.73 -0.78
N PHE A 341 4.94 -2.70 -1.67
CA PHE A 341 5.70 -2.64 -2.91
C PHE A 341 5.19 -3.69 -3.91
N TYR A 342 5.42 -3.45 -5.19
CA TYR A 342 5.24 -4.45 -6.23
C TYR A 342 6.42 -5.41 -6.22
N ASP A 343 6.15 -6.70 -6.53
CA ASP A 343 7.13 -7.77 -6.37
C ASP A 343 7.00 -8.82 -7.47
N ARG A 344 8.10 -9.23 -8.05
CA ARG A 344 8.18 -10.25 -9.09
C ARG A 344 8.92 -11.51 -8.69
N ARG A 345 9.15 -11.73 -7.38
CA ARG A 345 9.91 -12.88 -6.86
C ARG A 345 9.44 -14.24 -7.37
N ASN A 346 8.17 -14.38 -7.71
CA ASN A 346 7.54 -15.64 -8.13
C ASN A 346 7.55 -15.86 -9.65
N TYR A 347 8.09 -14.92 -10.46
CA TYR A 347 7.92 -14.92 -11.91
C TYR A 347 9.22 -14.66 -12.67
N ASP A 348 9.32 -15.30 -13.86
CA ASP A 348 10.39 -15.03 -14.85
C ASP A 348 9.90 -14.14 -16.01
N ASN A 349 8.77 -13.47 -15.82
CA ASN A 349 8.15 -12.55 -16.77
C ASN A 349 7.61 -11.32 -16.05
N ASN A 350 6.83 -10.47 -16.72
CA ASN A 350 6.28 -9.24 -16.15
C ASN A 350 5.06 -9.45 -15.23
N ASN A 351 4.69 -10.68 -14.90
CA ASN A 351 3.70 -10.91 -13.84
C ASN A 351 4.18 -10.26 -12.54
N THR A 352 3.29 -9.56 -11.89
CA THR A 352 3.59 -8.72 -10.75
C THR A 352 2.58 -8.98 -9.65
N ASP A 353 3.06 -9.28 -8.47
CA ASP A 353 2.29 -9.35 -7.22
C ASP A 353 2.42 -8.05 -6.44
N VAL A 354 1.63 -7.90 -5.38
CA VAL A 354 1.79 -6.88 -4.36
C VAL A 354 2.15 -7.55 -3.04
N TYR A 355 3.26 -7.12 -2.47
CA TYR A 355 3.74 -7.59 -1.18
C TYR A 355 3.69 -6.48 -0.14
N MET A 356 3.62 -6.89 1.10
CA MET A 356 3.93 -6.04 2.24
C MET A 356 5.06 -6.64 3.05
N ALA A 357 5.79 -5.76 3.75
CA ALA A 357 6.69 -6.14 4.82
C ALA A 357 6.28 -5.44 6.11
N ARG A 358 6.40 -6.13 7.25
CA ARG A 358 6.18 -5.57 8.58
C ARG A 358 7.45 -5.66 9.41
N SER A 359 7.76 -4.58 10.13
CA SER A 359 8.75 -4.59 11.21
C SER A 359 8.10 -4.17 12.52
N THR A 360 8.39 -4.90 13.59
CA THR A 360 7.90 -4.61 14.96
C THR A 360 9.03 -4.21 15.91
N ASP A 361 10.26 -4.15 15.39
CA ASP A 361 11.51 -3.94 16.13
C ASP A 361 12.28 -2.69 15.66
N GLY A 362 11.58 -1.73 15.10
CA GLY A 362 12.17 -0.45 14.64
C GLY A 362 13.05 -0.59 13.40
N GLY A 363 12.68 -1.49 12.48
CA GLY A 363 13.36 -1.67 11.19
C GLY A 363 14.63 -2.52 11.28
N GLU A 364 14.77 -3.39 12.30
CA GLU A 364 15.89 -4.35 12.37
C GLU A 364 15.59 -5.61 11.58
N THR A 365 14.35 -6.13 11.68
CA THR A 365 13.89 -7.31 10.94
C THR A 365 12.56 -7.07 10.26
N PHE A 366 12.30 -7.84 9.20
CA PHE A 366 11.09 -7.70 8.38
C PHE A 366 10.44 -9.07 8.16
N THR A 367 9.11 -9.11 8.28
CA THR A 367 8.30 -10.23 7.82
C THR A 367 7.62 -9.82 6.53
N ASN A 368 7.98 -10.48 5.43
CA ASN A 368 7.38 -10.25 4.11
C ASN A 368 6.20 -11.20 3.89
N PHE A 369 5.13 -10.70 3.25
CA PHE A 369 3.95 -11.49 2.94
C PHE A 369 3.22 -10.99 1.70
N LEU A 370 2.68 -11.93 0.94
CA LEU A 370 1.88 -11.67 -0.26
C LEU A 370 0.51 -11.09 0.14
N ILE A 371 0.09 -9.99 -0.49
CA ILE A 371 -1.22 -9.39 -0.24
C ILE A 371 -2.16 -9.43 -1.46
N SER A 372 -1.64 -9.49 -2.69
CA SER A 372 -2.47 -9.65 -3.88
C SER A 372 -3.02 -11.08 -4.00
N GLU A 373 -4.32 -11.24 -4.27
CA GLU A 373 -4.93 -12.56 -4.52
C GLU A 373 -4.51 -13.16 -5.85
N GLU A 374 -4.25 -12.31 -6.84
CA GLU A 374 -3.82 -12.71 -8.18
C GLU A 374 -2.76 -11.74 -8.72
N PRO A 375 -1.78 -12.24 -9.48
CA PRO A 375 -0.84 -11.38 -10.17
C PRO A 375 -1.53 -10.63 -11.30
N PHE A 376 -0.91 -9.54 -11.73
CA PHE A 376 -1.30 -8.82 -12.93
C PHE A 376 -0.09 -8.65 -13.85
N TYR A 377 -0.35 -8.33 -15.13
CA TYR A 377 0.68 -8.24 -16.15
C TYR A 377 0.70 -6.84 -16.76
N PRO A 378 1.54 -5.93 -16.23
CA PRO A 378 1.64 -4.57 -16.77
C PRO A 378 2.37 -4.57 -18.13
N ASN A 379 2.10 -3.53 -18.94
CA ASN A 379 2.80 -3.29 -20.18
C ASN A 379 3.15 -1.80 -20.32
N SER A 380 4.33 -1.52 -20.87
CA SER A 380 4.89 -0.17 -21.00
C SER A 380 4.13 0.75 -21.98
N GLY A 381 3.19 0.20 -22.75
CA GLY A 381 2.32 1.00 -23.61
C GLY A 381 1.20 1.75 -22.88
N THR A 382 1.03 1.48 -21.57
CA THR A 382 0.03 2.13 -20.73
C THR A 382 0.71 2.68 -19.49
N PHE A 383 0.56 4.00 -19.25
CA PHE A 383 1.09 4.63 -18.05
C PHE A 383 0.47 3.98 -16.81
N PHE A 384 1.32 3.44 -15.96
CA PHE A 384 0.92 2.64 -14.80
C PHE A 384 0.70 3.51 -13.54
N GLY A 385 1.40 4.62 -13.45
CA GLY A 385 1.54 5.48 -12.28
C GLY A 385 2.96 5.39 -11.72
N ASP A 386 3.26 6.26 -10.77
CA ASP A 386 4.59 6.43 -10.19
C ASP A 386 4.73 5.90 -8.76
N TYR A 387 3.62 5.52 -8.09
CA TYR A 387 3.67 5.11 -6.69
C TYR A 387 2.49 4.24 -6.25
N THR A 388 2.68 3.55 -5.13
CA THR A 388 1.66 2.93 -4.28
C THR A 388 1.51 3.77 -3.01
N ASN A 389 0.62 3.35 -2.09
CA ASN A 389 0.52 3.99 -0.78
C ASN A 389 0.01 2.99 0.27
N VAL A 390 0.25 3.28 1.55
CA VAL A 390 -0.31 2.54 2.68
C VAL A 390 -0.58 3.48 3.84
N THR A 391 -1.66 3.23 4.56
CA THR A 391 -1.98 3.89 5.84
C THR A 391 -2.12 2.85 6.93
N ALA A 392 -1.69 3.20 8.16
CA ALA A 392 -1.79 2.32 9.31
C ALA A 392 -2.10 3.13 10.58
N HIS A 393 -3.14 2.74 11.31
CA HIS A 393 -3.48 3.32 12.61
C HIS A 393 -4.32 2.33 13.42
N ASN A 394 -3.95 2.15 14.71
CA ASN A 394 -4.66 1.29 15.67
C ASN A 394 -4.94 -0.13 15.12
N ASN A 395 -3.90 -0.74 14.55
CA ASN A 395 -3.92 -2.06 13.90
C ASN A 395 -4.87 -2.18 12.69
N VAL A 396 -5.39 -1.08 12.16
CA VAL A 396 -6.04 -1.04 10.85
C VAL A 396 -5.01 -0.63 9.81
N ILE A 397 -4.62 -1.57 8.96
CA ILE A 397 -3.60 -1.39 7.93
C ILE A 397 -4.29 -1.52 6.57
N ARG A 398 -4.18 -0.50 5.71
CA ARG A 398 -4.78 -0.47 4.37
C ARG A 398 -3.76 0.00 3.34
N PRO A 399 -3.16 -0.92 2.59
CA PRO A 399 -2.43 -0.58 1.38
C PRO A 399 -3.41 -0.17 0.29
N ILE A 400 -2.95 0.64 -0.66
CA ILE A 400 -3.68 0.96 -1.89
C ILE A 400 -2.72 0.88 -3.08
N TRP A 401 -3.16 0.25 -4.16
CA TRP A 401 -2.30 0.05 -5.33
C TRP A 401 -3.08 0.08 -6.64
N THR A 402 -2.36 0.41 -7.72
CA THR A 402 -2.84 0.25 -9.09
C THR A 402 -2.63 -1.18 -9.56
N ARG A 403 -3.62 -1.75 -10.22
CA ARG A 403 -3.51 -2.99 -10.98
C ARG A 403 -3.76 -2.70 -12.45
N LEU A 404 -2.84 -3.16 -13.32
CA LEU A 404 -2.98 -3.05 -14.77
C LEU A 404 -3.14 -4.46 -15.35
N HIS A 405 -4.36 -4.80 -15.78
CA HIS A 405 -4.65 -6.10 -16.37
C HIS A 405 -5.43 -5.91 -17.67
N ASN A 406 -4.98 -6.54 -18.77
CA ASN A 406 -5.57 -6.41 -20.09
C ASN A 406 -5.77 -4.94 -20.53
N ASN A 407 -4.78 -4.08 -20.28
CA ASN A 407 -4.80 -2.63 -20.52
C ASN A 407 -5.88 -1.85 -19.74
N GLN A 408 -6.50 -2.46 -18.75
CA GLN A 408 -7.41 -1.78 -17.83
C GLN A 408 -6.73 -1.54 -16.49
N ARG A 409 -6.77 -0.28 -16.03
CA ARG A 409 -6.31 0.10 -14.69
C ARG A 409 -7.47 0.02 -13.72
N SER A 410 -7.12 -0.36 -12.50
CA SER A 410 -8.06 -0.44 -11.38
C SER A 410 -7.31 -0.16 -10.08
N ILE A 411 -8.03 0.37 -9.09
CA ILE A 411 -7.49 0.62 -7.75
C ILE A 411 -8.02 -0.45 -6.80
N TRP A 412 -7.11 -0.99 -6.02
CA TRP A 412 -7.37 -2.06 -5.06
C TRP A 412 -6.82 -1.72 -3.69
N THR A 413 -7.41 -2.32 -2.67
CA THR A 413 -6.87 -2.38 -1.30
C THR A 413 -6.94 -3.81 -0.78
N ALA A 414 -6.28 -4.08 0.35
CA ALA A 414 -6.41 -5.33 1.07
C ALA A 414 -6.75 -5.09 2.53
N ILE A 415 -7.58 -5.97 3.09
CA ILE A 415 -7.87 -6.01 4.51
C ILE A 415 -6.78 -6.83 5.19
N ILE A 416 -5.81 -6.13 5.78
CA ILE A 416 -4.69 -6.79 6.46
C ILE A 416 -5.10 -7.16 7.87
N ASP A 417 -4.99 -8.44 8.20
CA ASP A 417 -5.06 -8.92 9.58
C ASP A 417 -3.64 -8.93 10.18
N PRO A 418 -3.31 -8.00 11.08
CA PRO A 418 -1.97 -7.91 11.65
C PRO A 418 -1.63 -9.10 12.56
N THR A 419 -2.62 -9.88 13.02
CA THR A 419 -2.39 -11.07 13.83
C THR A 419 -2.01 -12.28 12.98
N ALA A 420 -2.39 -12.29 11.71
CA ALA A 420 -2.05 -13.33 10.75
C ALA A 420 -0.67 -13.15 10.11
N VAL A 421 -0.05 -11.95 10.23
CA VAL A 421 1.25 -11.66 9.63
C VAL A 421 2.38 -12.38 10.37
N GLY A 422 3.18 -13.14 9.64
CA GLY A 422 4.34 -13.89 10.21
C GLY A 422 3.99 -15.27 10.76
N ILE A 423 2.75 -15.70 10.60
CA ILE A 423 2.33 -17.05 11.02
C ILE A 423 2.56 -18.09 9.90
N GLU A 424 2.84 -17.66 8.67
CA GLU A 424 2.91 -18.56 7.50
C GLU A 424 3.96 -19.68 7.62
N GLU A 425 5.11 -19.47 8.25
CA GLU A 425 6.11 -20.52 8.39
C GLU A 425 5.82 -21.49 9.54
N GLU A 426 5.24 -21.02 10.64
CA GLU A 426 4.88 -21.91 11.76
C GLU A 426 3.55 -22.66 11.55
N ILE A 427 2.60 -22.08 10.81
CA ILE A 427 1.31 -22.72 10.53
C ILE A 427 1.40 -23.82 9.48
N LYS A 428 2.30 -23.72 8.48
CA LYS A 428 2.51 -24.82 7.51
C LYS A 428 2.89 -26.15 8.19
N ASP A 429 3.57 -26.06 9.32
CA ASP A 429 3.95 -27.25 10.12
C ASP A 429 3.01 -27.53 11.32
N ALA A 430 2.18 -26.57 11.75
CA ALA A 430 1.38 -26.65 12.97
C ALA A 430 -0.10 -26.96 12.75
N ILE A 431 -0.72 -26.56 11.62
CA ILE A 431 -2.12 -26.89 11.34
C ILE A 431 -2.19 -28.00 10.28
N PRO A 432 -2.54 -29.23 10.69
CA PRO A 432 -2.63 -30.36 9.78
C PRO A 432 -3.74 -30.22 8.72
N ILE A 433 -4.62 -29.20 8.84
CA ILE A 433 -5.82 -29.06 8.01
C ILE A 433 -6.11 -27.60 7.69
N SER A 434 -6.46 -27.29 6.45
CA SER A 434 -7.10 -26.02 6.04
C SER A 434 -8.47 -26.29 5.40
N MET A 435 -9.49 -25.46 5.70
CA MET A 435 -10.87 -25.63 5.25
C MET A 435 -11.27 -24.45 4.37
N GLU A 436 -11.79 -24.73 3.17
CA GLU A 436 -12.32 -23.75 2.23
C GLU A 436 -13.78 -23.42 2.55
N GLN A 437 -14.27 -22.26 2.11
CA GLN A 437 -15.66 -21.89 2.32
C GLN A 437 -16.60 -22.81 1.52
N SER A 438 -17.66 -23.30 2.16
CA SER A 438 -18.65 -24.17 1.52
C SER A 438 -19.44 -23.42 0.46
N TYR A 439 -19.70 -24.11 -0.66
CA TYR A 439 -20.44 -23.53 -1.78
C TYR A 439 -21.43 -24.54 -2.39
N PRO A 440 -22.66 -24.08 -2.73
CA PRO A 440 -23.25 -22.80 -2.43
C PRO A 440 -23.53 -22.60 -0.92
N ASN A 441 -23.43 -21.38 -0.42
CA ASN A 441 -23.84 -21.02 0.92
C ASN A 441 -24.35 -19.55 0.92
N PRO A 442 -25.67 -19.30 1.12
CA PRO A 442 -26.73 -20.25 1.48
C PRO A 442 -27.02 -21.32 0.41
N PHE A 443 -27.54 -22.47 0.84
CA PHE A 443 -27.93 -23.58 -0.04
C PHE A 443 -29.38 -24.00 0.17
N ALA A 444 -30.01 -24.61 -0.85
CA ALA A 444 -31.40 -25.10 -0.78
C ALA A 444 -31.48 -26.61 -0.55
N GLU A 445 -30.69 -27.40 -1.28
CA GLU A 445 -30.70 -28.87 -1.22
C GLU A 445 -29.33 -29.42 -0.82
N SER A 446 -28.25 -28.90 -1.40
CA SER A 446 -26.91 -29.41 -1.10
C SER A 446 -25.85 -28.29 -1.12
N THR A 447 -24.78 -28.52 -0.36
CA THR A 447 -23.59 -27.69 -0.37
C THR A 447 -22.34 -28.57 -0.32
N TRP A 448 -21.23 -28.04 -0.85
CA TRP A 448 -19.95 -28.73 -0.86
C TRP A 448 -19.02 -28.11 0.17
N ILE A 449 -18.25 -28.93 0.87
CA ILE A 449 -17.15 -28.53 1.71
C ILE A 449 -15.85 -29.08 1.16
N SER A 450 -14.85 -28.22 0.98
CA SER A 450 -13.50 -28.60 0.59
C SER A 450 -12.52 -28.30 1.72
N PHE A 451 -11.54 -29.18 1.89
CA PHE A 451 -10.44 -28.99 2.83
C PHE A 451 -9.17 -29.67 2.32
N LYS A 452 -8.03 -29.24 2.83
CA LYS A 452 -6.72 -29.80 2.52
C LYS A 452 -6.06 -30.33 3.79
N LEU A 453 -5.60 -31.58 3.72
CA LEU A 453 -4.76 -32.18 4.73
C LEU A 453 -3.29 -32.01 4.35
N HIS A 454 -2.47 -31.58 5.30
CA HIS A 454 -1.04 -31.38 5.09
C HIS A 454 -0.19 -32.56 5.61
N GLN A 455 -0.76 -33.41 6.46
CA GLN A 455 -0.12 -34.62 6.97
C GLN A 455 -1.14 -35.75 7.12
N VAL A 456 -0.64 -36.98 7.28
CA VAL A 456 -1.50 -38.14 7.56
C VAL A 456 -2.11 -38.00 8.94
N ALA A 457 -3.44 -38.02 9.03
CA ALA A 457 -4.12 -37.87 10.32
C ALA A 457 -5.45 -38.61 10.35
N PRO A 458 -5.93 -39.05 11.53
CA PRO A 458 -7.31 -39.49 11.70
C PRO A 458 -8.23 -38.30 11.52
N PHE A 459 -9.31 -38.51 10.76
CA PHE A 459 -10.15 -37.42 10.28
C PHE A 459 -11.64 -37.71 10.52
N PHE A 460 -12.33 -36.74 11.10
CA PHE A 460 -13.79 -36.77 11.26
C PHE A 460 -14.39 -35.49 10.63
N LEU A 461 -15.52 -35.65 9.92
CA LEU A 461 -16.31 -34.54 9.38
C LEU A 461 -17.79 -34.82 9.63
N GLY A 462 -18.44 -33.94 10.40
CA GLY A 462 -19.86 -34.01 10.70
C GLY A 462 -20.59 -32.69 10.47
N VAL A 463 -21.91 -32.77 10.31
CA VAL A 463 -22.83 -31.65 10.23
C VAL A 463 -23.63 -31.57 11.53
N TYR A 464 -23.74 -30.35 12.10
CA TYR A 464 -24.39 -30.11 13.39
C TYR A 464 -25.42 -28.98 13.26
N ASP A 465 -26.48 -29.05 14.04
CA ASP A 465 -27.43 -27.95 14.17
C ASP A 465 -26.93 -26.87 15.18
N GLN A 466 -27.71 -25.80 15.34
CA GLN A 466 -27.40 -24.69 16.25
C GLN A 466 -27.29 -25.09 17.72
N LEU A 467 -27.90 -26.21 18.10
CA LEU A 467 -27.85 -26.74 19.47
C LEU A 467 -26.70 -27.74 19.69
N GLY A 468 -25.85 -27.94 18.63
CA GLY A 468 -24.75 -28.88 18.68
C GLY A 468 -25.15 -30.35 18.52
N ARG A 469 -26.38 -30.64 18.08
CA ARG A 469 -26.83 -32.00 17.80
C ARG A 469 -26.33 -32.42 16.43
N GLU A 470 -25.81 -33.63 16.34
CA GLU A 470 -25.35 -34.23 15.08
C GLU A 470 -26.51 -34.44 14.12
N VAL A 471 -26.35 -33.96 12.90
CA VAL A 471 -27.29 -34.08 11.77
C VAL A 471 -26.86 -35.23 10.85
N GLU A 472 -25.59 -35.25 10.48
CA GLU A 472 -25.00 -36.24 9.59
C GLU A 472 -23.49 -36.37 9.83
N VAL A 473 -22.94 -37.57 9.69
CA VAL A 473 -21.50 -37.82 9.65
C VAL A 473 -21.08 -38.11 8.23
N LEU A 474 -20.29 -37.21 7.63
CA LEU A 474 -19.78 -37.36 6.28
C LEU A 474 -18.50 -38.20 6.22
N VAL A 475 -17.65 -38.11 7.26
CA VAL A 475 -16.45 -38.95 7.41
C VAL A 475 -16.31 -39.33 8.88
N ASN A 476 -16.17 -40.62 9.14
CA ASN A 476 -16.08 -41.15 10.51
C ASN A 476 -14.67 -41.70 10.78
N HIS A 477 -13.80 -40.90 11.39
CA HIS A 477 -12.46 -41.27 11.85
C HIS A 477 -11.61 -42.06 10.84
N ALA A 478 -11.65 -41.64 9.57
CA ALA A 478 -10.85 -42.23 8.50
C ALA A 478 -9.39 -41.73 8.57
N GLN A 479 -8.42 -42.60 8.32
CA GLN A 479 -7.03 -42.21 8.09
C GLN A 479 -6.91 -41.70 6.65
N LEU A 480 -6.66 -40.39 6.48
CA LEU A 480 -6.50 -39.76 5.19
C LEU A 480 -5.04 -39.35 4.94
N GLN A 481 -4.62 -39.46 3.68
CA GLN A 481 -3.28 -39.02 3.24
C GLN A 481 -3.29 -37.50 3.00
N PRO A 482 -2.12 -36.82 2.96
CA PRO A 482 -2.05 -35.43 2.52
C PRO A 482 -2.71 -35.25 1.15
N GLY A 483 -3.54 -34.21 1.01
CA GLY A 483 -4.28 -33.96 -0.23
C GLY A 483 -5.51 -33.08 -0.02
N LYS A 484 -6.13 -32.68 -1.14
CA LYS A 484 -7.40 -31.93 -1.13
C LYS A 484 -8.57 -32.92 -1.22
N TYR A 485 -9.56 -32.69 -0.35
CA TYR A 485 -10.77 -33.50 -0.26
C TYR A 485 -11.99 -32.60 -0.39
N THR A 486 -13.05 -33.14 -1.03
CA THR A 486 -14.32 -32.44 -1.18
C THR A 486 -15.47 -33.41 -0.88
N TYR A 487 -16.36 -32.99 0.02
CA TYR A 487 -17.54 -33.76 0.40
C TYR A 487 -18.81 -32.95 0.17
N GLN A 488 -19.88 -33.64 -0.23
CA GLN A 488 -21.19 -33.03 -0.41
C GLN A 488 -22.07 -33.35 0.80
N PHE A 489 -22.66 -32.31 1.38
CA PHE A 489 -23.79 -32.44 2.29
C PHE A 489 -25.07 -32.25 1.50
N ASN A 490 -25.99 -33.23 1.56
CA ASN A 490 -27.26 -33.19 0.87
C ASN A 490 -28.42 -33.27 1.88
N SER A 491 -29.14 -32.18 2.05
CA SER A 491 -30.28 -32.08 2.97
C SER A 491 -31.58 -32.61 2.38
N SER A 492 -31.60 -33.04 1.11
CA SER A 492 -32.80 -33.60 0.43
C SER A 492 -33.21 -34.91 1.11
N GLY A 493 -34.48 -35.02 1.48
CA GLY A 493 -35.00 -36.19 2.20
C GLY A 493 -34.76 -36.15 3.72
N MET A 494 -33.97 -35.21 4.23
CA MET A 494 -33.82 -34.94 5.66
C MET A 494 -34.89 -33.93 6.12
N ASN A 495 -35.48 -34.18 7.26
CA ASN A 495 -36.52 -33.29 7.81
C ASN A 495 -35.90 -32.11 8.59
N LEU A 496 -35.04 -31.33 7.88
CA LEU A 496 -34.31 -30.19 8.41
C LEU A 496 -35.09 -28.88 8.20
N SER A 497 -35.12 -28.05 9.20
CA SER A 497 -35.70 -26.69 9.11
C SER A 497 -34.73 -25.72 8.44
N PRO A 498 -35.20 -24.73 7.68
CA PRO A 498 -34.34 -23.63 7.25
C PRO A 498 -33.65 -22.96 8.46
N GLY A 499 -32.37 -22.67 8.32
CA GLY A 499 -31.59 -22.14 9.44
C GLY A 499 -30.10 -22.35 9.29
N VAL A 500 -29.38 -22.06 10.40
CA VAL A 500 -27.93 -22.19 10.48
C VAL A 500 -27.55 -23.60 10.92
N TYR A 501 -26.58 -24.17 10.23
CA TYR A 501 -25.92 -25.41 10.56
C TYR A 501 -24.41 -25.20 10.54
N HIS A 502 -23.65 -26.17 11.03
CA HIS A 502 -22.19 -26.08 11.06
C HIS A 502 -21.57 -27.38 10.56
N PHE A 503 -20.61 -27.29 9.64
CA PHE A 503 -19.62 -28.32 9.48
C PHE A 503 -18.68 -28.29 10.69
N MET A 504 -18.39 -29.43 11.24
CA MET A 504 -17.37 -29.63 12.27
C MET A 504 -16.37 -30.68 11.75
N LEU A 505 -15.14 -30.26 11.66
CA LEU A 505 -14.03 -31.06 11.20
C LEU A 505 -13.08 -31.25 12.39
N VAL A 506 -12.72 -32.48 12.67
CA VAL A 506 -11.83 -32.85 13.76
C VAL A 506 -10.70 -33.72 13.24
N SER A 507 -9.46 -33.38 13.60
CA SER A 507 -8.29 -34.21 13.32
C SER A 507 -7.27 -34.04 14.44
N ASN A 508 -6.89 -35.15 15.06
CA ASN A 508 -6.15 -35.15 16.31
C ASN A 508 -6.85 -34.25 17.36
N ASP A 509 -6.16 -33.26 17.90
CA ASP A 509 -6.68 -32.31 18.89
C ASP A 509 -7.28 -31.03 18.25
N ASP A 510 -7.23 -30.89 16.91
CA ASP A 510 -7.72 -29.71 16.19
C ASP A 510 -9.19 -29.84 15.81
N VAL A 511 -9.96 -28.80 16.08
CA VAL A 511 -11.38 -28.69 15.73
C VAL A 511 -11.63 -27.43 14.92
N MET A 512 -12.06 -27.60 13.67
CA MET A 512 -12.48 -26.49 12.80
C MET A 512 -13.99 -26.48 12.63
N ARG A 513 -14.59 -25.28 12.57
CA ARG A 513 -16.02 -25.09 12.37
C ARG A 513 -16.31 -24.10 11.25
N GLN A 514 -17.27 -24.44 10.40
CA GLN A 514 -17.73 -23.55 9.36
C GLN A 514 -19.25 -23.45 9.35
N LYS A 515 -19.75 -22.23 9.33
CA LYS A 515 -21.19 -21.93 9.26
C LYS A 515 -21.71 -22.17 7.84
N ILE A 516 -22.83 -22.89 7.76
CA ILE A 516 -23.64 -23.05 6.53
C ILE A 516 -25.08 -22.65 6.80
N VAL A 517 -25.79 -22.17 5.77
CA VAL A 517 -27.15 -21.67 5.87
C VAL A 517 -28.05 -22.44 4.91
N LEU A 518 -28.99 -23.22 5.46
CA LEU A 518 -30.05 -23.84 4.69
C LEU A 518 -31.16 -22.81 4.45
N ALA A 519 -31.40 -22.44 3.19
CA ALA A 519 -32.44 -21.51 2.76
C ALA A 519 -33.36 -22.26 1.78
N ARG A 520 -34.59 -22.55 2.22
CA ARG A 520 -35.67 -23.17 1.41
C ARG A 520 -36.79 -22.18 1.18
#